data_2dc404ea55cc7a15eeecd49e98286f3a
#
_entry.id   2dc404ea55cc7a15eeecd49e98286f3a
#
_cell.length_a   1.000
_cell.length_b   1.000
_cell.length_c   1.000
_cell.angle_alpha   90.00
_cell.angle_beta   90.00
_cell.angle_gamma   90.00
#
_symmetry.space_group_name_H-M   'P 1'
#
loop_
_entity.id
_entity.type
_entity.pdbx_description
1 polymer ?
#
loop_
_entity_poly.entity_id
_entity_poly.type
_entity_poly.pdbx_seq_one_letter_code
_entity_poly.pdbx_strand_id
1 'polypeptide(L)'
;IEKNNPDVTKLPIPKTWPLDGGNFITLPLVVTKDPETGEHNLGMYRAQIFGPREIALHWQIHKHGAAHADAHATIHDPSATTTTPVVRSGRMPVAICIGGPPELVFSAIAPLPDNLEEYMFAGFLGRRRLRITKAVTQDLCVPAEADIVIEGYVDLGETRKEGPFGDHFGFYSLTGDYPVLHVTAVTRRKDALFPATIVGQPPMEDGYLGEA
;
A
#
# COMPACT_ATOMS: atom_id res chain seq x y z
N ILE A 1 -8.41 18.35 0.79
CA ILE A 1 -8.69 17.35 -0.27
C ILE A 1 -8.19 17.92 -1.59
N GLU A 2 -7.22 17.25 -2.20
CA GLU A 2 -6.65 17.60 -3.50
C GLU A 2 -7.13 16.57 -4.54
N LYS A 3 -8.16 16.89 -5.31
CA LYS A 3 -8.72 16.01 -6.36
C LYS A 3 -8.31 16.45 -7.77
N ASN A 4 -8.28 17.75 -8.03
CA ASN A 4 -8.11 18.25 -9.40
C ASN A 4 -6.67 18.17 -9.91
N ASN A 5 -5.70 18.22 -9.00
CA ASN A 5 -4.28 18.10 -9.32
C ASN A 5 -3.51 17.57 -8.09
N PRO A 6 -3.73 16.31 -7.68
CA PRO A 6 -3.00 15.75 -6.55
C PRO A 6 -1.51 15.67 -6.88
N ASP A 7 -0.67 15.98 -5.89
CA ASP A 7 0.78 15.99 -6.04
C ASP A 7 1.45 15.42 -4.79
N VAL A 8 1.82 14.14 -4.87
CA VAL A 8 2.45 13.41 -3.75
C VAL A 8 3.87 13.87 -3.47
N THR A 9 4.53 14.55 -4.41
CA THR A 9 5.89 15.07 -4.20
C THR A 9 5.95 16.21 -3.20
N LYS A 10 4.80 16.79 -2.85
CA LYS A 10 4.67 17.81 -1.80
C LYS A 10 4.63 17.24 -0.39
N LEU A 11 4.49 15.91 -0.26
CA LEU A 11 4.56 15.24 1.03
C LEU A 11 6.02 15.07 1.45
N PRO A 12 6.32 15.04 2.76
CA PRO A 12 7.69 14.93 3.28
C PRO A 12 8.21 13.48 3.20
N ILE A 13 8.16 12.90 2.01
CA ILE A 13 8.56 11.51 1.75
C ILE A 13 10.08 11.43 1.69
N PRO A 14 10.74 10.63 2.56
CA PRO A 14 12.19 10.58 2.62
C PRO A 14 12.82 9.82 1.45
N LYS A 15 14.05 10.19 1.11
CA LYS A 15 15.04 9.33 0.50
C LYS A 15 16.05 8.99 1.59
N THR A 16 16.05 7.75 2.07
CA THR A 16 16.79 7.37 3.27
C THR A 16 18.27 7.15 2.97
N TRP A 17 18.56 6.39 1.92
CA TRP A 17 19.94 6.01 1.60
C TRP A 17 20.41 6.60 0.28
N PRO A 18 21.72 6.87 0.13
CA PRO A 18 22.27 7.56 -1.06
C PRO A 18 21.93 6.90 -2.39
N LEU A 19 21.91 5.56 -2.43
CA LEU A 19 21.65 4.78 -3.65
C LEU A 19 20.19 4.35 -3.80
N ASP A 20 19.29 4.76 -2.91
CA ASP A 20 17.85 4.54 -3.14
C ASP A 20 17.43 5.10 -4.50
N GLY A 21 16.57 4.36 -5.22
CA GLY A 21 16.08 4.76 -6.54
C GLY A 21 15.22 6.04 -6.55
N GLY A 22 14.83 6.52 -5.37
CA GLY A 22 14.03 7.73 -5.20
C GLY A 22 13.54 7.88 -3.76
N ASN A 23 12.47 8.65 -3.58
CA ASN A 23 11.80 8.80 -2.30
C ASN A 23 10.84 7.63 -2.07
N PHE A 24 10.83 7.08 -0.85
CA PHE A 24 9.99 5.94 -0.48
C PHE A 24 9.07 6.25 0.70
N ILE A 25 7.80 5.85 0.58
CA ILE A 25 6.91 5.74 1.73
C ILE A 25 7.25 4.40 2.40
N THR A 26 7.74 4.45 3.63
CA THR A 26 8.28 3.29 4.35
C THR A 26 7.31 2.67 5.35
N LEU A 27 6.24 3.38 5.72
CA LEU A 27 5.13 2.88 6.53
C LEU A 27 3.77 3.07 5.82
N PRO A 28 3.61 2.65 4.57
CA PRO A 28 2.34 2.77 3.87
C PRO A 28 1.41 1.65 4.29
N LEU A 29 0.19 1.99 4.65
CA LEU A 29 -0.90 1.06 4.89
C LEU A 29 -1.74 0.98 3.61
N VAL A 30 -1.52 -0.05 2.81
CA VAL A 30 -2.13 -0.20 1.49
C VAL A 30 -3.43 -0.97 1.60
N VAL A 31 -4.52 -0.32 1.20
CA VAL A 31 -5.87 -0.87 1.19
C VAL A 31 -6.20 -1.33 -0.21
N THR A 32 -6.62 -2.57 -0.33
CA THR A 32 -7.22 -3.17 -1.53
C THR A 32 -8.55 -3.82 -1.16
N LYS A 33 -9.34 -4.18 -2.15
CA LYS A 33 -10.63 -4.85 -1.95
C LYS A 33 -10.76 -5.98 -2.95
N ASP A 34 -11.19 -7.15 -2.45
CA ASP A 34 -11.59 -8.25 -3.29
C ASP A 34 -12.84 -7.86 -4.11
N PRO A 35 -12.82 -8.00 -5.44
CA PRO A 35 -13.93 -7.57 -6.28
C PRO A 35 -15.16 -8.50 -6.19
N GLU A 36 -14.99 -9.75 -5.74
CA GLU A 36 -16.07 -10.73 -5.64
C GLU A 36 -16.73 -10.71 -4.27
N THR A 37 -15.92 -10.76 -3.21
CA THR A 37 -16.42 -10.81 -1.83
C THR A 37 -16.65 -9.43 -1.22
N GLY A 38 -15.93 -8.41 -1.70
CA GLY A 38 -15.95 -7.06 -1.14
C GLY A 38 -15.09 -6.92 0.12
N GLU A 39 -14.38 -7.97 0.54
CA GLU A 39 -13.49 -7.96 1.69
C GLU A 39 -12.29 -7.04 1.45
N HIS A 40 -11.89 -6.32 2.49
CA HIS A 40 -10.74 -5.43 2.43
C HIS A 40 -9.49 -6.14 2.96
N ASN A 41 -8.37 -5.86 2.33
CA ASN A 41 -7.05 -6.17 2.85
C ASN A 41 -6.31 -4.89 3.20
N LEU A 42 -5.61 -4.90 4.32
CA LEU A 42 -4.68 -3.86 4.72
C LEU A 42 -3.28 -4.45 4.87
N GLY A 43 -2.39 -4.11 3.96
CA GLY A 43 -1.01 -4.62 3.99
C GLY A 43 0.02 -3.51 3.97
N MET A 44 1.22 -3.79 4.45
CA MET A 44 2.34 -2.85 4.39
C MET A 44 3.27 -3.23 3.23
N TYR A 45 3.33 -2.37 2.22
CA TYR A 45 4.17 -2.55 1.02
C TYR A 45 4.88 -1.26 0.70
N ARG A 46 6.22 -1.22 0.76
CA ARG A 46 6.98 0.00 0.43
C ARG A 46 6.53 0.59 -0.91
N ALA A 47 6.52 1.90 -1.00
CA ALA A 47 6.03 2.60 -2.18
C ALA A 47 7.00 3.67 -2.64
N GLN A 48 7.51 3.55 -3.88
CA GLN A 48 8.45 4.49 -4.49
C GLN A 48 7.72 5.58 -5.26
N ILE A 49 8.08 6.83 -5.04
CA ILE A 49 7.52 7.96 -5.78
C ILE A 49 8.24 8.09 -7.13
N PHE A 50 7.47 8.03 -8.22
CA PHE A 50 7.97 8.25 -9.57
C PHE A 50 7.68 9.65 -10.08
N GLY A 51 6.66 10.29 -9.54
CA GLY A 51 6.25 11.63 -9.96
C GLY A 51 5.06 12.13 -9.16
N PRO A 52 4.50 13.29 -9.52
CA PRO A 52 3.41 13.90 -8.76
C PRO A 52 2.19 13.00 -8.57
N ARG A 53 1.93 12.09 -9.51
CA ARG A 53 0.73 11.25 -9.55
C ARG A 53 1.02 9.77 -9.81
N GLU A 54 2.25 9.33 -9.64
CA GLU A 54 2.68 7.96 -9.93
C GLU A 54 3.54 7.40 -8.81
N ILE A 55 3.14 6.25 -8.30
CA ILE A 55 3.79 5.56 -7.18
C ILE A 55 3.94 4.08 -7.55
N ALA A 56 5.15 3.52 -7.47
CA ALA A 56 5.33 2.07 -7.58
C ALA A 56 4.97 1.39 -6.26
N LEU A 57 4.26 0.26 -6.35
CA LEU A 57 3.88 -0.55 -5.20
C LEU A 57 4.66 -1.85 -5.20
N HIS A 58 5.51 -2.06 -4.19
CA HIS A 58 6.30 -3.28 -4.06
C HIS A 58 5.45 -4.44 -3.51
N TRP A 59 4.51 -4.95 -4.31
CA TRP A 59 3.72 -6.12 -3.94
C TRP A 59 4.54 -7.40 -4.04
N GLN A 60 4.53 -8.18 -2.97
CA GLN A 60 5.07 -9.53 -2.98
C GLN A 60 4.03 -10.51 -3.55
N ILE A 61 4.48 -11.44 -4.38
CA ILE A 61 3.62 -12.39 -5.14
C ILE A 61 2.67 -13.22 -4.24
N HIS A 62 3.05 -13.43 -2.97
CA HIS A 62 2.29 -14.25 -2.03
C HIS A 62 1.45 -13.45 -1.03
N LYS A 63 1.19 -12.17 -1.27
CA LYS A 63 0.39 -11.32 -0.39
C LYS A 63 -1.01 -11.07 -0.96
N HIS A 64 -1.99 -10.86 -0.07
CA HIS A 64 -3.39 -10.63 -0.43
C HIS A 64 -3.60 -9.51 -1.46
N GLY A 65 -2.79 -8.45 -1.43
CA GLY A 65 -2.84 -7.40 -2.46
C GLY A 65 -2.57 -7.91 -3.89
N ALA A 66 -1.69 -8.91 -4.05
CA ALA A 66 -1.47 -9.56 -5.34
C ALA A 66 -2.63 -10.51 -5.71
N ALA A 67 -3.20 -11.21 -4.73
CA ALA A 67 -4.39 -12.05 -4.95
C ALA A 67 -5.60 -11.23 -5.42
N HIS A 68 -5.82 -10.05 -4.82
CA HIS A 68 -6.87 -9.12 -5.27
C HIS A 68 -6.60 -8.61 -6.70
N ALA A 69 -5.35 -8.35 -7.06
CA ALA A 69 -5.01 -8.00 -8.44
C ALA A 69 -5.33 -9.12 -9.43
N ASP A 70 -5.08 -10.37 -9.06
CA ASP A 70 -5.41 -11.53 -9.88
C ASP A 70 -6.93 -11.72 -10.02
N ALA A 71 -7.70 -11.52 -8.93
CA ALA A 71 -9.15 -11.58 -8.95
C ALA A 71 -9.74 -10.47 -9.85
N HIS A 72 -9.26 -9.24 -9.74
CA HIS A 72 -9.66 -8.15 -10.63
C HIS A 72 -9.34 -8.43 -12.11
N ALA A 73 -8.18 -9.02 -12.40
CA ALA A 73 -7.81 -9.41 -13.76
C ALA A 73 -8.75 -10.48 -14.33
N THR A 74 -9.16 -11.46 -13.52
CA THR A 74 -10.06 -12.56 -13.92
C THR A 74 -11.45 -12.06 -14.25
N ILE A 75 -11.98 -11.09 -13.52
CA ILE A 75 -13.29 -10.46 -13.81
C ILE A 75 -13.29 -9.77 -15.18
N HIS A 76 -12.17 -9.17 -15.57
CA HIS A 76 -12.05 -8.52 -16.87
C HIS A 76 -11.76 -9.48 -18.03
N ASP A 77 -11.28 -10.69 -17.75
CA ASP A 77 -11.08 -11.76 -18.73
C ASP A 77 -11.56 -13.12 -18.19
N PRO A 78 -12.87 -13.40 -18.29
CA PRO A 78 -13.46 -14.66 -17.83
C PRO A 78 -12.95 -15.91 -18.59
N SER A 79 -12.21 -15.75 -19.68
CA SER A 79 -11.62 -16.84 -20.45
C SER A 79 -10.25 -17.29 -19.93
N ALA A 80 -9.65 -16.52 -19.00
CA ALA A 80 -8.37 -16.85 -18.40
C ALA A 80 -8.48 -18.14 -17.56
N THR A 81 -7.87 -19.20 -18.04
CA THR A 81 -7.75 -20.47 -17.27
C THR A 81 -6.47 -20.45 -16.45
N THR A 82 -6.46 -21.13 -15.30
CA THR A 82 -5.36 -21.19 -14.32
C THR A 82 -4.02 -21.71 -14.88
N THR A 83 -3.96 -22.14 -16.12
CA THR A 83 -2.78 -22.68 -16.79
C THR A 83 -2.13 -21.74 -17.81
N THR A 84 -2.75 -20.61 -18.12
CA THR A 84 -2.19 -19.57 -19.00
C THR A 84 -1.64 -18.42 -18.16
N PRO A 85 -0.51 -17.76 -18.54
CA PRO A 85 -0.11 -16.51 -17.91
C PRO A 85 -1.28 -15.53 -18.03
N VAL A 86 -1.88 -15.18 -16.89
CA VAL A 86 -2.99 -14.21 -16.87
C VAL A 86 -2.47 -12.88 -17.37
N VAL A 87 -2.90 -12.47 -18.56
CA VAL A 87 -2.69 -11.09 -19.02
C VAL A 87 -3.58 -10.23 -18.15
N ARG A 88 -3.02 -9.66 -17.09
CA ARG A 88 -3.73 -8.77 -16.19
C ARG A 88 -4.21 -7.56 -16.97
N SER A 89 -5.50 -7.41 -17.10
CA SER A 89 -6.13 -6.25 -17.72
C SER A 89 -7.17 -5.66 -16.76
N GLY A 90 -7.38 -4.34 -16.85
CA GLY A 90 -8.33 -3.64 -16.01
C GLY A 90 -7.68 -2.79 -14.93
N ARG A 91 -8.51 -2.12 -14.15
CA ARG A 91 -8.08 -1.20 -13.09
C ARG A 91 -8.54 -1.70 -11.74
N MET A 92 -7.60 -1.81 -10.82
CA MET A 92 -7.87 -2.14 -9.42
C MET A 92 -7.80 -0.88 -8.56
N PRO A 93 -8.84 -0.56 -7.78
CA PRO A 93 -8.79 0.54 -6.82
C PRO A 93 -7.79 0.24 -5.70
N VAL A 94 -7.00 1.25 -5.34
CA VAL A 94 -6.01 1.16 -4.25
C VAL A 94 -6.00 2.46 -3.47
N ALA A 95 -5.82 2.37 -2.16
CA ALA A 95 -5.52 3.52 -1.32
C ALA A 95 -4.28 3.27 -0.45
N ILE A 96 -3.43 4.27 -0.30
CA ILE A 96 -2.31 4.27 0.65
C ILE A 96 -2.70 5.19 1.80
N CYS A 97 -2.83 4.61 3.01
CA CYS A 97 -3.07 5.35 4.22
C CYS A 97 -1.75 5.53 4.98
N ILE A 98 -1.51 6.72 5.52
CA ILE A 98 -0.31 7.06 6.26
C ILE A 98 -0.74 7.59 7.62
N GLY A 99 -0.13 7.11 8.70
CA GLY A 99 -0.49 7.48 10.05
C GLY A 99 -1.74 6.77 10.57
N GLY A 100 -2.25 7.26 11.69
CA GLY A 100 -3.33 6.63 12.45
C GLY A 100 -2.82 5.89 13.69
N PRO A 101 -3.68 5.14 14.35
CA PRO A 101 -3.32 4.48 15.61
C PRO A 101 -2.32 3.33 15.40
N PRO A 102 -1.40 3.08 16.37
CA PRO A 102 -0.35 2.06 16.24
C PRO A 102 -0.87 0.65 15.99
N GLU A 103 -2.02 0.29 16.58
CA GLU A 103 -2.66 -1.01 16.37
C GLU A 103 -3.04 -1.25 14.90
N LEU A 104 -3.32 -0.19 14.15
CA LEU A 104 -3.59 -0.28 12.70
C LEU A 104 -2.30 -0.59 11.92
N VAL A 105 -1.20 0.07 12.28
CA VAL A 105 0.12 -0.16 11.67
C VAL A 105 0.59 -1.59 11.91
N PHE A 106 0.46 -2.06 13.16
CA PHE A 106 0.82 -3.43 13.51
C PHE A 106 -0.04 -4.47 12.78
N SER A 107 -1.35 -4.22 12.66
CA SER A 107 -2.25 -5.14 11.97
C SER A 107 -1.89 -5.35 10.50
N ALA A 108 -1.36 -4.32 9.83
CA ALA A 108 -0.96 -4.40 8.42
C ALA A 108 0.27 -5.28 8.16
N ILE A 109 1.03 -5.65 9.20
CA ILE A 109 2.19 -6.55 9.11
C ILE A 109 1.96 -7.91 9.77
N ALA A 110 0.90 -8.04 10.58
CA ALA A 110 0.61 -9.25 11.31
C ALA A 110 0.33 -10.43 10.36
N PRO A 111 0.87 -11.63 10.64
CA PRO A 111 0.60 -12.83 9.84
C PRO A 111 -0.76 -13.42 10.21
N LEU A 112 -1.83 -12.77 9.76
CA LEU A 112 -3.19 -13.20 10.04
C LEU A 112 -3.61 -14.38 9.15
N PRO A 113 -4.51 -15.26 9.62
CA PRO A 113 -5.14 -16.26 8.79
C PRO A 113 -6.10 -15.61 7.79
N ASP A 114 -6.31 -16.25 6.62
CA ASP A 114 -7.04 -15.71 5.47
C ASP A 114 -8.47 -15.22 5.76
N ASN A 115 -9.09 -15.70 6.83
CA ASN A 115 -10.46 -15.35 7.23
C ASN A 115 -10.54 -14.28 8.31
N LEU A 116 -9.46 -13.59 8.60
CA LEU A 116 -9.40 -12.52 9.59
C LEU A 116 -8.88 -11.22 8.97
N GLU A 117 -9.77 -10.25 8.78
CA GLU A 117 -9.41 -8.94 8.26
C GLU A 117 -8.55 -8.14 9.25
N GLU A 118 -7.54 -7.45 8.74
CA GLU A 118 -6.64 -6.58 9.52
C GLU A 118 -7.42 -5.49 10.27
N TYR A 119 -8.52 -4.99 9.70
CA TYR A 119 -9.38 -4.00 10.37
C TYR A 119 -10.04 -4.56 11.64
N MET A 120 -10.46 -5.83 11.60
CA MET A 120 -11.01 -6.50 12.77
C MET A 120 -9.93 -6.69 13.84
N PHE A 121 -8.74 -7.12 13.42
CA PHE A 121 -7.60 -7.33 14.32
C PHE A 121 -7.14 -6.02 14.96
N ALA A 122 -7.07 -4.92 14.19
CA ALA A 122 -6.78 -3.59 14.74
C ALA A 122 -7.81 -3.16 15.79
N GLY A 123 -9.09 -3.42 15.54
CA GLY A 123 -10.14 -3.16 16.52
C GLY A 123 -9.99 -4.00 17.81
N PHE A 124 -9.60 -5.26 17.68
CA PHE A 124 -9.32 -6.15 18.79
C PHE A 124 -8.13 -5.64 19.64
N LEU A 125 -7.00 -5.34 19.02
CA LEU A 125 -5.81 -4.79 19.68
C LEU A 125 -6.11 -3.47 20.38
N GLY A 126 -6.79 -2.56 19.71
CA GLY A 126 -7.17 -1.26 20.25
C GLY A 126 -8.32 -1.31 21.26
N ARG A 127 -8.94 -2.49 21.48
CA ARG A 127 -10.11 -2.68 22.37
C ARG A 127 -11.25 -1.70 22.07
N ARG A 128 -11.42 -1.36 20.81
CA ARG A 128 -12.44 -0.41 20.33
C ARG A 128 -12.81 -0.73 18.89
N ARG A 129 -13.95 -0.26 18.44
CA ARG A 129 -14.32 -0.35 17.04
C ARG A 129 -13.41 0.57 16.21
N LEU A 130 -12.73 0.02 15.22
CA LEU A 130 -12.03 0.81 14.24
C LEU A 130 -13.06 1.59 13.40
N ARG A 131 -12.85 2.89 13.26
CA ARG A 131 -13.70 3.72 12.40
C ARG A 131 -13.14 3.70 10.99
N ILE A 132 -13.98 3.37 10.03
CA ILE A 132 -13.68 3.42 8.60
C ILE A 132 -14.59 4.43 7.91
N THR A 133 -14.15 4.96 6.79
CA THR A 133 -14.90 5.90 5.95
C THR A 133 -14.70 5.57 4.49
N LYS A 134 -15.65 5.96 3.64
CA LYS A 134 -15.50 5.79 2.20
C LYS A 134 -14.37 6.68 1.68
N ALA A 135 -13.56 6.14 0.82
CA ALA A 135 -12.61 6.89 0.01
C ALA A 135 -13.36 7.88 -0.90
N VAL A 136 -12.66 8.92 -1.32
CA VAL A 136 -13.29 10.07 -2.01
C VAL A 136 -13.43 9.81 -3.51
N THR A 137 -12.51 9.04 -4.10
CA THR A 137 -12.45 8.79 -5.54
C THR A 137 -12.44 7.31 -5.90
N GLN A 138 -12.28 6.43 -4.92
CA GLN A 138 -12.22 4.99 -5.12
C GLN A 138 -13.33 4.28 -4.34
N ASP A 139 -13.78 3.12 -4.84
CA ASP A 139 -14.75 2.28 -4.13
C ASP A 139 -14.06 1.42 -3.05
N LEU A 140 -13.52 2.11 -2.06
CA LEU A 140 -12.81 1.53 -0.92
C LEU A 140 -13.31 2.14 0.39
N CYS A 141 -13.18 1.36 1.48
CA CYS A 141 -13.28 1.89 2.84
C CYS A 141 -11.88 2.00 3.44
N VAL A 142 -11.53 3.18 3.92
CA VAL A 142 -10.22 3.49 4.50
C VAL A 142 -10.35 3.85 5.99
N PRO A 143 -9.30 3.68 6.81
CA PRO A 143 -9.32 4.08 8.20
C PRO A 143 -9.61 5.58 8.35
N ALA A 144 -10.66 5.93 9.09
CA ALA A 144 -11.06 7.32 9.31
C ALA A 144 -10.05 8.12 10.16
N GLU A 145 -9.14 7.41 10.84
CA GLU A 145 -8.12 7.99 11.70
C GLU A 145 -6.75 8.15 11.02
N ALA A 146 -6.62 7.73 9.75
CA ALA A 146 -5.43 8.00 8.96
C ALA A 146 -5.14 9.51 8.86
N ASP A 147 -3.89 9.88 8.91
CA ASP A 147 -3.46 11.28 8.79
C ASP A 147 -3.50 11.75 7.34
N ILE A 148 -3.06 10.88 6.42
CA ILE A 148 -3.05 11.14 4.98
C ILE A 148 -3.59 9.91 4.27
N VAL A 149 -4.42 10.12 3.26
CA VAL A 149 -4.88 9.06 2.35
C VAL A 149 -4.58 9.47 0.92
N ILE A 150 -3.82 8.64 0.21
CA ILE A 150 -3.52 8.76 -1.21
C ILE A 150 -4.38 7.74 -1.94
N GLU A 151 -5.29 8.18 -2.77
CA GLU A 151 -6.21 7.33 -3.49
C GLU A 151 -5.86 7.24 -4.97
N GLY A 152 -6.07 6.10 -5.55
CA GLY A 152 -5.83 5.90 -6.97
C GLY A 152 -6.22 4.51 -7.45
N TYR A 153 -5.73 4.16 -8.61
CA TYR A 153 -5.92 2.85 -9.21
C TYR A 153 -4.60 2.32 -9.76
N VAL A 154 -4.46 1.03 -9.78
CA VAL A 154 -3.40 0.33 -10.51
C VAL A 154 -4.00 -0.16 -11.83
N ASP A 155 -3.33 0.17 -12.94
CA ASP A 155 -3.58 -0.48 -14.21
C ASP A 155 -2.82 -1.81 -14.23
N LEU A 156 -3.56 -2.92 -14.26
CA LEU A 156 -2.99 -4.24 -14.04
C LEU A 156 -2.05 -4.72 -15.16
N GLY A 157 -2.08 -4.05 -16.31
CA GLY A 157 -1.13 -4.27 -17.42
C GLY A 157 0.13 -3.42 -17.36
N GLU A 158 0.21 -2.46 -16.42
CA GLU A 158 1.34 -1.53 -16.33
C GLU A 158 2.30 -1.89 -15.21
N THR A 159 3.59 -2.01 -15.54
CA THR A 159 4.67 -2.12 -14.56
C THR A 159 5.79 -1.16 -14.90
N ARG A 160 6.54 -0.73 -13.88
CA ARG A 160 7.78 0.04 -14.04
C ARG A 160 8.85 -0.45 -13.08
N LYS A 161 10.10 -0.14 -13.39
CA LYS A 161 11.23 -0.50 -12.54
C LYS A 161 11.23 0.30 -11.23
N GLU A 162 11.09 -0.42 -10.13
CA GLU A 162 11.18 0.08 -8.76
C GLU A 162 12.55 -0.30 -8.17
N GLY A 163 13.06 0.52 -7.28
CA GLY A 163 14.33 0.32 -6.61
C GLY A 163 15.52 1.01 -7.29
N PRO A 164 16.73 0.76 -6.81
CA PRO A 164 17.05 -0.03 -5.62
C PRO A 164 16.53 0.63 -4.33
N PHE A 165 16.42 -0.15 -3.27
CA PHE A 165 15.99 0.29 -1.95
C PHE A 165 16.91 -0.29 -0.89
N GLY A 166 17.38 0.54 0.05
CA GLY A 166 18.16 0.09 1.21
C GLY A 166 17.26 -0.71 2.14
N ASP A 167 17.39 -2.04 2.12
CA ASP A 167 16.49 -2.97 2.75
C ASP A 167 16.95 -3.40 4.14
N HIS A 168 16.09 -4.06 4.90
CA HIS A 168 16.30 -4.49 6.29
C HIS A 168 17.48 -5.48 6.47
N PHE A 169 17.92 -6.13 5.42
CA PHE A 169 19.13 -6.99 5.45
C PHE A 169 20.44 -6.19 5.47
N GLY A 170 20.41 -4.86 5.31
CA GLY A 170 21.60 -4.02 5.22
C GLY A 170 22.22 -3.95 3.83
N PHE A 171 21.51 -4.43 2.81
CA PHE A 171 21.90 -4.38 1.40
C PHE A 171 20.81 -3.71 0.58
N TYR A 172 21.20 -3.15 -0.57
CA TYR A 172 20.23 -2.64 -1.53
C TYR A 172 19.52 -3.79 -2.23
N SER A 173 18.18 -3.71 -2.30
CA SER A 173 17.39 -4.60 -3.13
C SER A 173 17.73 -4.39 -4.62
N LEU A 174 17.56 -5.43 -5.42
CA LEU A 174 17.61 -5.30 -6.87
C LEU A 174 16.40 -4.51 -7.37
N THR A 175 16.57 -3.84 -8.51
CA THR A 175 15.45 -3.24 -9.23
C THR A 175 14.56 -4.34 -9.81
N GLY A 176 13.24 -4.13 -9.74
CA GLY A 176 12.25 -5.05 -10.29
C GLY A 176 11.10 -4.30 -10.95
N ASP A 177 10.30 -5.01 -11.75
CA ASP A 177 9.12 -4.45 -12.39
C ASP A 177 7.91 -4.61 -11.45
N TYR A 178 7.32 -3.50 -11.04
CA TYR A 178 6.21 -3.46 -10.09
C TYR A 178 5.06 -2.59 -10.60
N PRO A 179 3.82 -2.87 -10.14
CA PRO A 179 2.63 -2.11 -10.53
C PRO A 179 2.75 -0.63 -10.18
N VAL A 180 2.12 0.20 -11.00
CA VAL A 180 2.08 1.66 -10.80
C VAL A 180 0.70 2.09 -10.34
N LEU A 181 0.65 2.76 -9.19
CA LEU A 181 -0.54 3.44 -8.69
C LEU A 181 -0.65 4.83 -9.34
N HIS A 182 -1.74 5.06 -10.07
CA HIS A 182 -2.11 6.36 -10.62
C HIS A 182 -2.97 7.13 -9.61
N VAL A 183 -2.41 8.19 -9.05
CA VAL A 183 -3.05 8.95 -7.97
C VAL A 183 -4.18 9.83 -8.50
N THR A 184 -5.35 9.68 -7.89
CA THR A 184 -6.57 10.44 -8.21
C THR A 184 -6.93 11.49 -7.15
N ALA A 185 -6.56 11.26 -5.90
CA ALA A 185 -6.76 12.22 -4.82
C ALA A 185 -5.74 12.05 -3.70
N VAL A 186 -5.46 13.14 -3.00
CA VAL A 186 -4.77 13.17 -1.72
C VAL A 186 -5.65 13.89 -0.71
N THR A 187 -6.00 13.20 0.37
CA THR A 187 -6.72 13.78 1.49
C THR A 187 -5.81 13.77 2.73
N ARG A 188 -5.90 14.79 3.56
CA ARG A 188 -5.11 14.88 4.80
C ARG A 188 -5.85 15.64 5.88
N ARG A 189 -5.53 15.32 7.12
CA ARG A 189 -5.95 16.10 8.28
C ARG A 189 -5.28 17.47 8.26
N LYS A 190 -5.83 18.41 9.01
CA LYS A 190 -5.25 19.75 9.15
C LYS A 190 -3.86 19.72 9.77
N ASP A 191 -3.70 18.87 10.77
CA ASP A 191 -2.52 18.63 11.60
C ASP A 191 -1.93 17.24 11.34
N ALA A 192 -1.94 16.82 10.07
CA ALA A 192 -1.47 15.49 9.67
C ALA A 192 -0.01 15.27 10.05
N LEU A 193 0.26 14.13 10.67
CA LEU A 193 1.60 13.61 10.87
C LEU A 193 1.97 12.70 9.69
N PHE A 194 3.25 12.66 9.38
CA PHE A 194 3.81 11.74 8.38
C PHE A 194 4.79 10.80 9.07
N PRO A 195 4.33 9.68 9.65
CA PRO A 195 5.23 8.68 10.20
C PRO A 195 5.99 7.99 9.07
N ALA A 196 7.27 7.75 9.31
CA ALA A 196 8.15 7.00 8.45
C ALA A 196 9.08 6.17 9.33
N THR A 197 9.62 5.10 8.79
CA THR A 197 10.67 4.31 9.45
C THR A 197 11.92 4.33 8.59
N ILE A 198 13.07 4.24 9.25
CA ILE A 198 14.36 4.03 8.59
C ILE A 198 14.58 2.51 8.50
N VAL A 199 14.49 1.99 7.28
CA VAL A 199 14.75 0.59 6.98
C VAL A 199 16.25 0.39 6.74
N GLY A 200 16.83 -0.64 7.32
CA GLY A 200 18.25 -0.94 7.13
C GLY A 200 18.75 -2.07 8.02
N GLN A 201 20.08 -2.24 8.03
CA GLN A 201 20.70 -3.29 8.86
C GLN A 201 20.39 -3.07 10.34
N PRO A 202 19.97 -4.13 11.07
CA PRO A 202 19.72 -4.03 12.51
C PRO A 202 20.91 -3.46 13.30
N PRO A 203 20.68 -2.66 14.34
CA PRO A 203 19.38 -2.34 14.95
C PRO A 203 18.71 -1.08 14.35
N MET A 204 18.06 -1.21 13.19
CA MET A 204 17.23 -0.13 12.64
C MET A 204 15.77 -0.28 13.12
N GLU A 205 14.97 0.77 12.92
CA GLU A 205 13.62 0.89 13.48
C GLU A 205 12.67 -0.22 13.00
N ASP A 206 12.80 -0.63 11.76
CA ASP A 206 12.01 -1.69 11.13
C ASP A 206 12.23 -3.07 11.76
N GLY A 207 13.41 -3.33 12.35
CA GLY A 207 13.69 -4.56 13.07
C GLY A 207 12.74 -4.77 14.26
N TYR A 208 12.44 -3.71 15.00
CA TYR A 208 11.50 -3.79 16.14
C TYR A 208 10.05 -4.06 15.72
N LEU A 209 9.66 -3.65 14.52
CA LEU A 209 8.34 -3.99 13.98
C LEU A 209 8.25 -5.46 13.58
N GLY A 210 9.35 -6.06 13.14
CA GLY A 210 9.41 -7.48 12.76
C GLY A 210 9.54 -8.44 13.94
N GLU A 211 9.98 -7.95 15.11
CA GLU A 211 10.13 -8.74 16.34
C GLU A 211 8.87 -8.72 17.24
N ALA A 212 7.95 -7.80 16.99
CA ALA A 212 6.73 -7.63 17.80
C ALA A 212 5.63 -8.64 17.42
#